data_a7944e93db5d4d8aaadc0f799597aec3
#
_entry.id   a7944e93db5d4d8aaadc0f799597aec3
#
_cell.length_a   1.000
_cell.length_b   1.000
_cell.length_c   1.000
_cell.angle_alpha   90.00
_cell.angle_beta   90.00
_cell.angle_gamma   90.00
#
_symmetry.space_group_name_H-M   'P 1'
#
loop_
_entity.id
_entity.type
_entity.pdbx_description
1 polymer ?
#
loop_
_entity_poly.entity_id
_entity_poly.type
_entity_poly.pdbx_seq_one_letter_code
_entity_poly.pdbx_strand_id
1 'polypeptide(L)'
;PDETNVFRKDRKTGKVVLVSRRSGPAGAGSRGRTGSVTISGDGNLVGFTTTDQLVPADTDLVADFYIRNVATNVTTLESPGTDLEVGDGSISADGSYAVFDTTSVVVGVDVNNKPDVFRRRLSDGTTDLVSRIPASATAGDNLSFAGGISGDGRWVSFTSGSSDLVTPFTDTNGAFTYDVFVRDMTDGSTYLVSSVYNDASTTANGGSGEPVVAGSPASAAEVKLSFSSNATDLAPPGTDGATDYSVYTRGLTSPASTLVSLNSSGENANSRAHTPSISNDGKRLVFTSDATNLGGPDTYYGVYLRNLVTNQTSLVSARNEYA
;
A
#
# COMPACT_ATOMS: atom_id res chain seq x y z
N PRO A 1 26.35 -7.39 -9.56
CA PRO A 1 25.19 -7.74 -8.76
C PRO A 1 24.71 -6.46 -8.09
N ASP A 2 23.43 -6.12 -8.34
CA ASP A 2 22.80 -4.92 -7.79
C ASP A 2 22.37 -5.20 -6.34
N GLU A 3 23.34 -5.31 -5.43
CA GLU A 3 23.08 -5.47 -4.00
C GLU A 3 22.50 -4.16 -3.48
N THR A 4 21.24 -4.19 -3.04
CA THR A 4 20.59 -3.08 -2.36
C THR A 4 20.36 -3.43 -0.89
N ASN A 5 20.46 -2.44 0.00
CA ASN A 5 20.31 -2.67 1.42
C ASN A 5 19.37 -1.64 2.06
N VAL A 6 18.65 -2.07 3.08
CA VAL A 6 17.73 -1.24 3.86
C VAL A 6 18.43 -0.74 5.11
N PHE A 7 18.33 0.56 5.35
CA PHE A 7 18.86 1.23 6.54
C PHE A 7 17.76 1.98 7.26
N ARG A 8 17.78 1.96 8.59
CA ARG A 8 16.97 2.80 9.45
C ARG A 8 17.83 3.90 10.07
N LYS A 9 17.41 5.16 9.93
CA LYS A 9 18.02 6.32 10.59
C LYS A 9 17.14 6.82 11.73
N ASP A 10 17.69 6.87 12.93
CA ASP A 10 17.06 7.56 14.06
C ASP A 10 17.28 9.08 13.88
N ARG A 11 16.21 9.83 13.75
CA ARG A 11 16.26 11.28 13.48
C ARG A 11 16.67 12.11 14.69
N LYS A 12 16.51 11.59 15.92
CA LYS A 12 16.89 12.28 17.16
C LYS A 12 18.39 12.12 17.44
N THR A 13 18.91 10.91 17.26
CA THR A 13 20.32 10.59 17.57
C THR A 13 21.24 10.66 16.36
N GLY A 14 20.69 10.69 15.14
CA GLY A 14 21.42 10.57 13.89
C GLY A 14 21.95 9.15 13.59
N LYS A 15 21.75 8.19 14.50
CA LYS A 15 22.25 6.81 14.35
C LYS A 15 21.62 6.13 13.14
N VAL A 16 22.47 5.52 12.30
CA VAL A 16 22.05 4.68 11.18
C VAL A 16 22.37 3.23 11.49
N VAL A 17 21.44 2.32 11.22
CA VAL A 17 21.61 0.88 11.37
C VAL A 17 21.21 0.16 10.10
N LEU A 18 21.98 -0.89 9.73
CA LEU A 18 21.64 -1.80 8.65
C LEU A 18 20.49 -2.71 9.11
N VAL A 19 19.41 -2.75 8.34
CA VAL A 19 18.21 -3.51 8.63
C VAL A 19 18.20 -4.85 7.88
N SER A 20 18.44 -4.85 6.57
CA SER A 20 18.44 -6.04 5.72
C SER A 20 19.63 -6.95 6.04
N ARG A 21 19.50 -7.72 7.12
CA ARG A 21 20.58 -8.58 7.64
C ARG A 21 20.06 -9.75 8.46
N ARG A 22 20.89 -10.77 8.60
CA ARG A 22 20.64 -11.93 9.47
C ARG A 22 20.51 -11.52 10.94
N SER A 23 19.90 -12.37 11.75
CA SER A 23 19.75 -12.14 13.19
C SER A 23 21.09 -11.92 13.90
N GLY A 24 21.01 -11.18 15.01
CA GLY A 24 22.16 -10.77 15.84
C GLY A 24 22.68 -9.36 15.52
N PRO A 25 23.42 -8.74 16.45
CA PRO A 25 23.93 -7.37 16.32
C PRO A 25 25.03 -7.26 15.25
N ALA A 26 25.67 -8.37 14.89
CA ALA A 26 26.71 -8.48 13.87
C ALA A 26 26.32 -9.45 12.73
N GLY A 27 25.03 -9.80 12.56
CA GLY A 27 24.56 -10.65 11.47
C GLY A 27 25.00 -10.10 10.10
N ALA A 28 25.33 -10.98 9.14
CA ALA A 28 25.73 -10.55 7.80
C ALA A 28 24.59 -9.78 7.11
N GLY A 29 24.94 -8.73 6.37
CA GLY A 29 23.99 -7.98 5.52
C GLY A 29 23.49 -8.85 4.36
N SER A 30 22.31 -8.48 3.84
CA SER A 30 21.75 -9.08 2.63
C SER A 30 22.69 -8.86 1.44
N ARG A 31 22.78 -9.90 0.61
CA ARG A 31 23.48 -9.88 -0.68
C ARG A 31 22.52 -9.92 -1.86
N GLY A 32 21.21 -10.01 -1.57
CA GLY A 32 20.14 -9.97 -2.57
C GLY A 32 19.67 -8.55 -2.89
N ARG A 33 18.78 -8.46 -3.87
CA ARG A 33 17.99 -7.24 -4.09
C ARG A 33 17.02 -7.09 -2.94
N THR A 34 16.90 -5.87 -2.41
CA THR A 34 15.90 -5.53 -1.40
C THR A 34 14.88 -4.54 -1.96
N GLY A 35 13.63 -4.68 -1.58
CA GLY A 35 12.52 -3.82 -1.98
C GLY A 35 11.47 -3.68 -0.89
N SER A 36 10.35 -3.08 -1.22
CA SER A 36 9.12 -2.97 -0.41
C SER A 36 9.39 -2.69 1.08
N VAL A 37 9.84 -1.47 1.41
CA VAL A 37 10.27 -1.11 2.77
C VAL A 37 9.12 -0.50 3.54
N THR A 38 8.85 -1.03 4.74
CA THR A 38 7.82 -0.55 5.67
C THR A 38 8.36 -0.48 7.10
N ILE A 39 7.71 0.29 7.98
CA ILE A 39 8.15 0.47 9.37
C ILE A 39 6.96 0.61 10.32
N SER A 40 7.02 -0.04 11.49
CA SER A 40 6.02 0.13 12.55
C SER A 40 6.02 1.54 13.14
N GLY A 41 4.93 1.93 13.79
CA GLY A 41 4.75 3.27 14.37
C GLY A 41 5.79 3.65 15.44
N ASP A 42 6.30 2.67 16.18
CA ASP A 42 7.39 2.85 17.16
C ASP A 42 8.79 2.82 16.53
N GLY A 43 8.87 2.46 15.24
CA GLY A 43 10.10 2.36 14.47
C GLY A 43 10.98 1.15 14.82
N ASN A 44 10.50 0.19 15.59
CA ASN A 44 11.28 -0.98 16.00
C ASN A 44 11.19 -2.16 15.02
N LEU A 45 10.07 -2.31 14.33
CA LEU A 45 9.90 -3.33 13.28
C LEU A 45 10.08 -2.67 11.92
N VAL A 46 10.99 -3.21 11.11
CA VAL A 46 11.20 -2.77 9.73
C VAL A 46 11.01 -3.98 8.82
N GLY A 47 10.01 -3.90 7.94
CA GLY A 47 9.73 -4.90 6.92
C GLY A 47 10.44 -4.56 5.62
N PHE A 48 10.83 -5.58 4.88
CA PHE A 48 11.44 -5.46 3.56
C PHE A 48 11.37 -6.79 2.81
N THR A 49 11.35 -6.74 1.49
CA THR A 49 11.53 -7.93 0.65
C THR A 49 13.00 -8.10 0.27
N THR A 50 13.46 -9.33 0.13
CA THR A 50 14.80 -9.63 -0.41
C THR A 50 14.86 -11.04 -0.99
N THR A 51 15.72 -11.22 -2.00
CA THR A 51 16.06 -12.52 -2.58
C THR A 51 17.18 -13.27 -1.82
N ASP A 52 17.69 -12.71 -0.71
CA ASP A 52 18.75 -13.35 0.10
C ASP A 52 18.13 -14.12 1.29
N GLN A 53 18.54 -15.33 1.47
CA GLN A 53 18.15 -16.22 2.58
C GLN A 53 18.71 -15.71 3.91
N LEU A 54 17.94 -14.88 4.62
CA LEU A 54 18.37 -14.28 5.89
C LEU A 54 18.15 -15.16 7.10
N VAL A 55 17.27 -16.18 6.98
CA VAL A 55 16.99 -17.19 8.01
C VAL A 55 17.03 -18.59 7.42
N PRO A 56 17.31 -19.65 8.23
CA PRO A 56 17.36 -21.03 7.71
C PRO A 56 16.03 -21.60 7.20
N ALA A 57 14.91 -20.96 7.52
CA ALA A 57 13.59 -21.37 7.07
C ALA A 57 13.29 -20.96 5.62
N ASP A 58 14.01 -19.99 5.10
CA ASP A 58 14.00 -19.64 3.70
C ASP A 58 15.00 -20.54 2.96
N THR A 59 14.53 -21.27 1.96
CA THR A 59 15.28 -22.32 1.27
C THR A 59 15.43 -22.11 -0.24
N ASP A 60 14.90 -21.00 -0.76
CA ASP A 60 14.94 -20.66 -2.18
C ASP A 60 15.70 -19.34 -2.45
N LEU A 61 15.57 -18.79 -3.64
CA LEU A 61 16.24 -17.56 -4.08
C LEU A 61 15.24 -16.56 -4.69
N VAL A 62 13.96 -16.73 -4.44
CA VAL A 62 12.95 -15.72 -4.81
C VAL A 62 12.85 -14.65 -3.73
N ALA A 63 12.13 -13.57 -4.00
CA ALA A 63 11.97 -12.51 -3.03
C ALA A 63 10.96 -12.93 -1.96
N ASP A 64 11.36 -12.83 -0.69
CA ASP A 64 10.55 -13.07 0.49
C ASP A 64 10.38 -11.83 1.35
N PHE A 65 9.30 -11.77 2.13
CA PHE A 65 9.04 -10.70 3.06
C PHE A 65 9.60 -11.02 4.46
N TYR A 66 10.49 -10.16 4.90
CA TYR A 66 11.16 -10.25 6.20
C TYR A 66 10.81 -9.08 7.09
N ILE A 67 10.83 -9.31 8.40
CA ILE A 67 10.77 -8.26 9.41
C ILE A 67 12.02 -8.30 10.28
N ARG A 68 12.68 -7.16 10.42
CA ARG A 68 13.76 -6.94 11.37
C ARG A 68 13.23 -6.19 12.58
N ASN A 69 13.33 -6.80 13.77
CA ASN A 69 13.20 -6.08 15.04
C ASN A 69 14.56 -5.46 15.39
N VAL A 70 14.67 -4.14 15.28
CA VAL A 70 15.95 -3.44 15.49
C VAL A 70 16.31 -3.29 16.96
N ALA A 71 15.35 -3.44 17.88
CA ALA A 71 15.60 -3.40 19.33
C ALA A 71 16.21 -4.74 19.82
N THR A 72 15.68 -5.87 19.35
CA THR A 72 16.13 -7.23 19.74
C THR A 72 17.20 -7.80 18.81
N ASN A 73 17.42 -7.17 17.65
CA ASN A 73 18.30 -7.66 16.60
C ASN A 73 17.88 -9.02 15.99
N VAL A 74 16.59 -9.30 15.95
CA VAL A 74 16.03 -10.52 15.36
C VAL A 74 15.46 -10.22 13.98
N THR A 75 15.76 -11.06 12.99
CA THR A 75 15.11 -11.07 11.65
C THR A 75 14.28 -12.32 11.53
N THR A 76 13.03 -12.16 11.10
CA THR A 76 12.05 -13.23 10.90
C THR A 76 11.56 -13.23 9.46
N LEU A 77 11.20 -14.41 8.95
CA LEU A 77 10.51 -14.61 7.67
C LEU A 77 9.01 -14.55 7.91
N GLU A 78 8.33 -13.63 7.23
CA GLU A 78 6.89 -13.42 7.40
C GLU A 78 6.04 -13.94 6.23
N SER A 79 6.70 -14.42 5.17
CA SER A 79 6.10 -15.15 4.04
C SER A 79 6.53 -16.62 4.01
N PRO A 80 6.36 -17.42 5.09
CA PRO A 80 6.88 -18.78 5.12
C PRO A 80 6.11 -19.70 4.16
N GLY A 81 6.85 -20.59 3.47
CA GLY A 81 6.28 -21.56 2.53
C GLY A 81 5.90 -20.95 1.19
N THR A 82 6.43 -19.78 0.85
CA THR A 82 6.30 -19.21 -0.48
C THR A 82 7.44 -19.72 -1.35
N ASP A 83 7.11 -20.49 -2.40
CA ASP A 83 8.06 -20.95 -3.41
C ASP A 83 8.06 -20.03 -4.65
N LEU A 84 7.25 -18.95 -4.61
CA LEU A 84 7.10 -17.95 -5.65
C LEU A 84 7.27 -16.56 -5.03
N GLU A 85 7.70 -15.61 -5.85
CA GLU A 85 8.01 -14.25 -5.44
C GLU A 85 6.89 -13.60 -4.62
N VAL A 86 7.27 -12.97 -3.52
CA VAL A 86 6.45 -12.05 -2.76
C VAL A 86 6.61 -10.66 -3.36
N GLY A 87 5.50 -10.04 -3.72
CA GLY A 87 5.49 -8.71 -4.33
C GLY A 87 5.75 -7.62 -3.29
N ASP A 88 4.70 -7.00 -2.79
CA ASP A 88 4.78 -5.94 -1.79
C ASP A 88 4.49 -6.45 -0.37
N GLY A 89 5.03 -5.74 0.62
CA GLY A 89 4.79 -6.04 2.03
C GLY A 89 4.61 -4.78 2.87
N SER A 90 3.72 -4.84 3.85
CA SER A 90 3.41 -3.74 4.77
C SER A 90 3.23 -4.25 6.20
N ILE A 91 3.48 -3.40 7.21
CA ILE A 91 3.32 -3.70 8.64
C ILE A 91 2.32 -2.72 9.24
N SER A 92 1.40 -3.21 10.11
CA SER A 92 0.54 -2.34 10.91
C SER A 92 1.37 -1.46 11.86
N ALA A 93 0.89 -0.23 12.16
CA ALA A 93 1.65 0.71 12.97
C ALA A 93 1.89 0.21 14.40
N ASP A 94 0.99 -0.61 14.94
CA ASP A 94 1.12 -1.26 16.26
C ASP A 94 2.08 -2.46 16.26
N GLY A 95 2.54 -2.89 15.08
CA GLY A 95 3.44 -4.03 14.92
C GLY A 95 2.79 -5.39 15.15
N SER A 96 1.47 -5.48 15.07
CA SER A 96 0.73 -6.74 15.32
C SER A 96 0.57 -7.60 14.07
N TYR A 97 0.55 -6.99 12.89
CA TYR A 97 0.27 -7.67 11.62
C TYR A 97 1.21 -7.26 10.50
N ALA A 98 1.45 -8.21 9.60
CA ALA A 98 2.05 -8.00 8.29
C ALA A 98 1.04 -8.32 7.20
N VAL A 99 1.14 -7.64 6.06
CA VAL A 99 0.40 -7.93 4.83
C VAL A 99 1.41 -8.13 3.71
N PHE A 100 1.16 -9.10 2.83
CA PHE A 100 1.98 -9.35 1.64
C PHE A 100 1.12 -10.01 0.55
N ASP A 101 1.59 -10.01 -0.68
CA ASP A 101 0.98 -10.77 -1.78
C ASP A 101 1.97 -11.76 -2.38
N THR A 102 1.43 -12.89 -2.84
CA THR A 102 2.20 -13.93 -3.54
C THR A 102 1.27 -14.83 -4.35
N THR A 103 1.83 -15.49 -5.36
CA THR A 103 1.15 -16.58 -6.11
C THR A 103 1.25 -17.92 -5.38
N SER A 104 2.07 -18.04 -4.33
CA SER A 104 2.20 -19.27 -3.56
C SER A 104 0.95 -19.55 -2.75
N VAL A 105 0.57 -20.83 -2.65
CA VAL A 105 -0.56 -21.31 -1.81
C VAL A 105 -0.14 -21.27 -0.35
N VAL A 106 -0.31 -20.10 0.30
CA VAL A 106 0.02 -19.88 1.73
C VAL A 106 -1.02 -20.53 2.65
N VAL A 107 -2.29 -20.54 2.22
CA VAL A 107 -3.40 -21.17 2.94
C VAL A 107 -4.17 -22.08 1.99
N GLY A 108 -4.61 -23.24 2.45
CA GLY A 108 -5.18 -24.29 1.60
C GLY A 108 -6.54 -23.96 0.93
N VAL A 109 -7.07 -22.77 1.17
CA VAL A 109 -8.29 -22.25 0.52
C VAL A 109 -8.00 -21.36 -0.69
N ASP A 110 -6.73 -21.00 -0.88
CA ASP A 110 -6.23 -20.34 -2.06
C ASP A 110 -5.89 -21.41 -3.12
N VAL A 111 -6.67 -21.47 -4.18
CA VAL A 111 -6.56 -22.52 -5.20
C VAL A 111 -6.61 -21.98 -6.63
N ASN A 112 -6.57 -20.64 -6.81
CA ASN A 112 -6.72 -20.00 -8.12
C ASN A 112 -5.41 -19.91 -8.93
N ASN A 113 -4.24 -20.20 -8.30
CA ASN A 113 -2.90 -20.05 -8.89
C ASN A 113 -2.59 -18.63 -9.39
N LYS A 114 -3.09 -17.61 -8.71
CA LYS A 114 -2.87 -16.20 -9.00
C LYS A 114 -2.29 -15.52 -7.76
N PRO A 115 -1.62 -14.36 -7.90
CA PRO A 115 -1.27 -13.58 -6.74
C PRO A 115 -2.48 -13.22 -5.91
N ASP A 116 -2.42 -13.49 -4.62
CA ASP A 116 -3.44 -13.17 -3.64
C ASP A 116 -2.82 -12.44 -2.44
N VAL A 117 -3.65 -11.70 -1.70
CA VAL A 117 -3.22 -10.89 -0.57
C VAL A 117 -3.47 -11.63 0.73
N PHE A 118 -2.46 -11.68 1.58
CA PHE A 118 -2.47 -12.36 2.88
C PHE A 118 -2.18 -11.36 4.01
N ARG A 119 -2.83 -11.57 5.16
CA ARG A 119 -2.50 -10.88 6.42
C ARG A 119 -2.01 -11.90 7.44
N ARG A 120 -0.81 -11.67 7.98
CA ARG A 120 -0.19 -12.53 8.99
C ARG A 120 -0.15 -11.83 10.34
N ARG A 121 -0.61 -12.51 11.39
CA ARG A 121 -0.45 -12.06 12.77
C ARG A 121 0.96 -12.41 13.25
N LEU A 122 1.72 -11.40 13.68
CA LEU A 122 3.13 -11.58 14.03
C LEU A 122 3.35 -12.29 15.37
N SER A 123 2.36 -12.32 16.27
CA SER A 123 2.47 -12.96 17.60
C SER A 123 2.42 -14.49 17.55
N ASP A 124 1.69 -15.08 16.62
CA ASP A 124 1.45 -16.54 16.54
C ASP A 124 1.62 -17.10 15.14
N GLY A 125 1.86 -16.25 14.14
CA GLY A 125 2.07 -16.66 12.76
C GLY A 125 0.80 -17.10 12.02
N THR A 126 -0.39 -16.88 12.59
CA THR A 126 -1.66 -17.16 11.89
C THR A 126 -1.78 -16.29 10.65
N THR A 127 -2.14 -16.89 9.52
CA THR A 127 -2.27 -16.18 8.24
C THR A 127 -3.71 -16.30 7.70
N ASP A 128 -4.29 -15.16 7.34
CA ASP A 128 -5.62 -15.03 6.75
C ASP A 128 -5.50 -14.63 5.27
N LEU A 129 -6.35 -15.20 4.40
CA LEU A 129 -6.54 -14.71 3.03
C LEU A 129 -7.40 -13.45 3.06
N VAL A 130 -6.88 -12.35 2.51
CA VAL A 130 -7.56 -11.03 2.46
C VAL A 130 -8.43 -10.92 1.21
N SER A 131 -7.87 -11.22 0.02
CA SER A 131 -8.51 -11.12 -1.30
C SER A 131 -9.49 -12.26 -1.57
N ARG A 132 -10.44 -12.49 -0.67
CA ARG A 132 -11.40 -13.61 -0.73
C ARG A 132 -12.82 -13.15 -1.02
N ILE A 133 -13.60 -14.04 -1.61
CA ILE A 133 -15.03 -13.88 -1.89
C ILE A 133 -15.80 -13.60 -0.58
N PRO A 134 -16.81 -12.72 -0.59
CA PRO A 134 -17.67 -12.47 0.57
C PRO A 134 -18.30 -13.76 1.12
N ALA A 135 -18.32 -13.92 2.44
CA ALA A 135 -18.84 -15.09 3.14
C ALA A 135 -18.24 -16.45 2.71
N SER A 136 -17.13 -16.44 1.97
CA SER A 136 -16.35 -17.62 1.56
C SER A 136 -14.91 -17.52 2.09
N ALA A 137 -14.25 -18.66 2.19
CA ALA A 137 -12.80 -18.71 2.43
C ALA A 137 -11.99 -18.71 1.12
N THR A 138 -12.65 -18.83 -0.04
CA THR A 138 -12.01 -18.98 -1.36
C THR A 138 -11.49 -17.64 -1.87
N ALA A 139 -10.32 -17.65 -2.51
CA ALA A 139 -9.75 -16.50 -3.19
C ALA A 139 -10.67 -15.97 -4.31
N GLY A 140 -10.53 -14.69 -4.62
CA GLY A 140 -11.20 -14.07 -5.75
C GLY A 140 -10.81 -14.69 -7.10
N ASP A 141 -11.58 -14.42 -8.13
CA ASP A 141 -11.41 -15.03 -9.45
C ASP A 141 -10.23 -14.48 -10.27
N ASN A 142 -9.55 -13.42 -9.79
CA ASN A 142 -8.41 -12.80 -10.49
C ASN A 142 -7.31 -12.35 -9.52
N LEU A 143 -6.18 -11.82 -10.10
CA LEU A 143 -5.00 -11.33 -9.37
C LEU A 143 -5.36 -10.26 -8.34
N SER A 144 -4.69 -10.30 -7.21
CA SER A 144 -4.77 -9.27 -6.16
C SER A 144 -3.38 -8.94 -5.63
N PHE A 145 -3.11 -7.67 -5.39
CA PHE A 145 -1.82 -7.15 -4.92
C PHE A 145 -1.98 -6.35 -3.64
N ALA A 146 -1.05 -6.53 -2.71
CA ALA A 146 -1.08 -5.86 -1.43
C ALA A 146 -0.94 -4.33 -1.58
N GLY A 147 -1.72 -3.62 -0.79
CA GLY A 147 -1.60 -2.17 -0.59
C GLY A 147 -1.20 -1.85 0.84
N GLY A 148 -1.98 -1.01 1.52
CA GLY A 148 -1.74 -0.62 2.89
C GLY A 148 -2.54 -1.43 3.92
N ILE A 149 -2.10 -1.34 5.17
CA ILE A 149 -2.81 -1.88 6.33
C ILE A 149 -3.03 -0.76 7.36
N SER A 150 -4.19 -0.73 8.02
CA SER A 150 -4.45 0.22 9.11
C SER A 150 -3.51 0.01 10.29
N GLY A 151 -3.35 1.04 11.13
CA GLY A 151 -2.40 1.01 12.23
C GLY A 151 -2.64 -0.09 13.26
N ASP A 152 -3.87 -0.59 13.37
CA ASP A 152 -4.29 -1.70 14.24
C ASP A 152 -4.44 -3.04 13.50
N GLY A 153 -4.14 -3.08 12.21
CA GLY A 153 -4.23 -4.28 11.39
C GLY A 153 -5.65 -4.71 10.99
N ARG A 154 -6.68 -3.93 11.32
CA ARG A 154 -8.08 -4.28 11.02
C ARG A 154 -8.42 -4.12 9.54
N TRP A 155 -8.04 -3.01 8.92
CA TRP A 155 -8.39 -2.68 7.55
C TRP A 155 -7.20 -2.94 6.63
N VAL A 156 -7.40 -3.76 5.61
CA VAL A 156 -6.39 -4.06 4.60
C VAL A 156 -6.89 -3.58 3.25
N SER A 157 -6.17 -2.66 2.63
CA SER A 157 -6.43 -2.21 1.27
C SER A 157 -5.59 -2.99 0.28
N PHE A 158 -6.13 -3.23 -0.89
CA PHE A 158 -5.47 -3.98 -1.96
C PHE A 158 -6.02 -3.59 -3.32
N THR A 159 -5.29 -3.96 -4.34
CA THR A 159 -5.65 -3.78 -5.74
C THR A 159 -6.02 -5.13 -6.33
N SER A 160 -7.11 -5.23 -7.09
CA SER A 160 -7.52 -6.49 -7.68
C SER A 160 -8.24 -6.32 -9.01
N GLY A 161 -8.10 -7.31 -9.90
CA GLY A 161 -8.91 -7.47 -11.10
C GLY A 161 -10.06 -8.46 -10.92
N SER A 162 -10.36 -8.90 -9.68
CA SER A 162 -11.43 -9.88 -9.41
C SER A 162 -12.82 -9.27 -9.48
N SER A 163 -13.74 -10.01 -10.05
CA SER A 163 -15.14 -9.60 -10.25
C SER A 163 -16.10 -10.07 -9.14
N ASP A 164 -15.64 -10.81 -8.14
CA ASP A 164 -16.43 -11.51 -7.14
C ASP A 164 -16.13 -11.14 -5.67
N LEU A 165 -15.32 -10.09 -5.46
CA LEU A 165 -14.93 -9.62 -4.12
C LEU A 165 -15.98 -8.82 -3.38
N VAL A 166 -16.99 -8.29 -4.08
CA VAL A 166 -18.13 -7.56 -3.52
C VAL A 166 -19.42 -7.97 -4.21
N THR A 167 -20.56 -7.80 -3.56
CA THR A 167 -21.88 -8.13 -4.14
C THR A 167 -22.91 -7.08 -3.68
N PRO A 168 -23.62 -6.40 -4.60
CA PRO A 168 -23.48 -6.48 -6.07
C PRO A 168 -22.17 -5.89 -6.59
N PHE A 169 -21.75 -6.29 -7.80
CA PHE A 169 -20.55 -5.77 -8.49
C PHE A 169 -20.83 -5.62 -10.00
N THR A 170 -20.45 -4.49 -10.56
CA THR A 170 -20.48 -4.21 -11.99
C THR A 170 -19.12 -3.69 -12.43
N ASP A 171 -18.41 -4.47 -13.25
CA ASP A 171 -17.16 -4.09 -13.87
C ASP A 171 -17.45 -3.31 -15.18
N THR A 172 -16.99 -2.06 -15.25
CA THR A 172 -17.13 -1.19 -16.43
C THR A 172 -15.83 -0.90 -17.14
N ASN A 173 -14.69 -1.29 -16.54
CA ASN A 173 -13.34 -1.03 -17.10
C ASN A 173 -12.63 -2.30 -17.59
N GLY A 174 -13.21 -3.49 -17.33
CA GLY A 174 -12.78 -4.78 -17.88
C GLY A 174 -11.77 -5.53 -17.02
N ALA A 175 -11.80 -6.85 -17.11
CA ALA A 175 -11.09 -7.81 -16.26
C ALA A 175 -9.55 -7.72 -16.21
N PHE A 176 -8.93 -6.89 -17.06
CA PHE A 176 -7.47 -6.63 -17.05
C PHE A 176 -7.14 -5.25 -16.48
N THR A 177 -8.13 -4.55 -15.99
CA THR A 177 -7.99 -3.26 -15.31
C THR A 177 -8.18 -3.50 -13.81
N TYR A 178 -7.29 -2.95 -13.01
CA TYR A 178 -7.35 -3.16 -11.57
C TYR A 178 -8.16 -2.09 -10.89
N ASP A 179 -8.84 -2.50 -9.81
CA ASP A 179 -9.62 -1.67 -8.92
C ASP A 179 -9.10 -1.72 -7.49
N VAL A 180 -9.40 -0.70 -6.72
CA VAL A 180 -9.03 -0.61 -5.31
C VAL A 180 -10.14 -1.12 -4.43
N PHE A 181 -9.78 -2.04 -3.54
CA PHE A 181 -10.64 -2.61 -2.51
C PHE A 181 -10.06 -2.37 -1.11
N VAL A 182 -10.92 -2.45 -0.11
CA VAL A 182 -10.52 -2.54 1.28
C VAL A 182 -11.37 -3.57 2.02
N ARG A 183 -10.73 -4.38 2.87
CA ARG A 183 -11.40 -5.40 3.67
C ARG A 183 -11.33 -5.08 5.15
N ASP A 184 -12.48 -5.18 5.83
CA ASP A 184 -12.55 -5.26 7.28
C ASP A 184 -12.23 -6.70 7.73
N MET A 185 -11.12 -6.87 8.38
CA MET A 185 -10.69 -8.19 8.87
C MET A 185 -11.42 -8.64 10.13
N THR A 186 -12.28 -7.80 10.71
CA THR A 186 -13.08 -8.13 11.90
C THR A 186 -14.38 -8.83 11.53
N ASP A 187 -15.12 -8.31 10.54
CA ASP A 187 -16.40 -8.88 10.09
C ASP A 187 -16.33 -9.54 8.71
N GLY A 188 -15.22 -9.35 8.00
CA GLY A 188 -14.98 -9.94 6.68
C GLY A 188 -15.64 -9.21 5.52
N SER A 189 -16.20 -8.02 5.72
CA SER A 189 -16.77 -7.19 4.66
C SER A 189 -15.69 -6.64 3.74
N THR A 190 -15.94 -6.66 2.43
CA THR A 190 -15.08 -6.03 1.42
C THR A 190 -15.85 -4.88 0.75
N TYR A 191 -15.16 -3.78 0.49
CA TYR A 191 -15.70 -2.58 -0.12
C TYR A 191 -14.91 -2.21 -1.36
N LEU A 192 -15.61 -1.86 -2.46
CA LEU A 192 -15.01 -1.24 -3.64
C LEU A 192 -14.75 0.24 -3.34
N VAL A 193 -13.48 0.65 -3.39
CA VAL A 193 -13.04 2.03 -3.11
C VAL A 193 -13.01 2.87 -4.38
N SER A 194 -12.51 2.32 -5.49
CA SER A 194 -12.44 2.98 -6.80
C SER A 194 -13.77 2.91 -7.56
N SER A 195 -14.88 3.07 -6.87
CA SER A 195 -16.19 3.04 -7.52
C SER A 195 -16.55 4.39 -8.16
N VAL A 196 -17.36 4.34 -9.21
CA VAL A 196 -17.90 5.52 -9.88
C VAL A 196 -18.66 6.44 -8.90
N TYR A 197 -18.77 7.71 -9.24
CA TYR A 197 -19.53 8.69 -8.46
C TYR A 197 -20.98 8.23 -8.24
N ASN A 198 -21.44 8.28 -6.98
CA ASN A 198 -22.79 7.90 -6.53
C ASN A 198 -23.18 6.42 -6.69
N ASP A 199 -22.27 5.53 -7.04
CA ASP A 199 -22.56 4.10 -7.08
C ASP A 199 -21.36 3.31 -6.49
N ALA A 200 -21.59 2.68 -5.35
CA ALA A 200 -20.55 1.93 -4.62
C ALA A 200 -20.36 0.50 -5.16
N SER A 201 -21.12 0.08 -6.15
CA SER A 201 -21.10 -1.27 -6.71
C SER A 201 -20.54 -1.35 -8.13
N THR A 202 -20.35 -0.22 -8.78
CA THR A 202 -19.81 -0.12 -10.15
C THR A 202 -18.38 0.44 -10.13
N THR A 203 -17.46 -0.22 -10.82
CA THR A 203 -16.08 0.27 -10.97
C THR A 203 -16.03 1.56 -11.76
N ALA A 204 -15.06 2.42 -11.48
CA ALA A 204 -14.79 3.57 -12.31
C ALA A 204 -14.25 3.15 -13.70
N ASN A 205 -14.34 4.05 -14.69
CA ASN A 205 -14.02 3.76 -16.09
C ASN A 205 -12.52 3.61 -16.40
N GLY A 206 -11.66 3.69 -15.42
CA GLY A 206 -10.19 3.55 -15.56
C GLY A 206 -9.57 2.77 -14.43
N GLY A 207 -8.29 2.43 -14.57
CA GLY A 207 -7.53 1.67 -13.58
C GLY A 207 -7.22 2.47 -12.33
N SER A 208 -7.20 1.78 -11.19
CA SER A 208 -6.87 2.35 -9.89
C SER A 208 -5.91 1.45 -9.12
N GLY A 209 -5.03 2.03 -8.31
CA GLY A 209 -4.03 1.26 -7.57
C GLY A 209 -3.38 2.04 -6.43
N GLU A 210 -2.35 1.43 -5.83
CA GLU A 210 -1.53 2.01 -4.76
C GLU A 210 -2.34 2.49 -3.53
N PRO A 211 -3.28 1.69 -3.01
CA PRO A 211 -4.14 2.15 -1.93
C PRO A 211 -3.43 2.17 -0.57
N VAL A 212 -3.66 3.22 0.21
CA VAL A 212 -3.16 3.36 1.59
C VAL A 212 -4.29 3.78 2.52
N VAL A 213 -4.46 3.06 3.65
CA VAL A 213 -5.45 3.36 4.69
C VAL A 213 -4.86 4.34 5.70
N ALA A 214 -5.62 5.36 6.09
CA ALA A 214 -5.24 6.30 7.14
C ALA A 214 -5.54 5.74 8.54
N GLY A 215 -4.56 5.81 9.44
CA GLY A 215 -4.76 5.58 10.87
C GLY A 215 -5.28 4.20 11.26
N SER A 216 -6.12 4.16 12.29
CA SER A 216 -6.77 2.95 12.84
C SER A 216 -8.27 3.20 13.00
N PRO A 217 -9.05 3.18 11.89
CA PRO A 217 -10.48 3.47 11.93
C PRO A 217 -11.25 2.40 12.71
N ALA A 218 -12.08 2.82 13.66
CA ALA A 218 -12.90 1.91 14.48
C ALA A 218 -14.13 1.39 13.74
N SER A 219 -14.53 2.05 12.65
CA SER A 219 -15.71 1.67 11.86
C SER A 219 -15.51 2.05 10.37
N ALA A 220 -16.34 1.48 9.49
CA ALA A 220 -16.34 1.83 8.06
C ALA A 220 -16.56 3.33 7.81
N ALA A 221 -17.31 4.01 8.68
CA ALA A 221 -17.59 5.45 8.54
C ALA A 221 -16.34 6.33 8.78
N GLU A 222 -15.34 5.80 9.49
CA GLU A 222 -14.09 6.50 9.78
C GLU A 222 -12.97 6.17 8.78
N VAL A 223 -13.16 5.13 7.96
CA VAL A 223 -12.15 4.72 6.98
C VAL A 223 -11.96 5.80 5.94
N LYS A 224 -10.71 6.20 5.78
CA LYS A 224 -10.23 7.07 4.72
C LYS A 224 -9.03 6.44 4.04
N LEU A 225 -9.09 6.37 2.73
CA LEU A 225 -8.00 5.86 1.90
C LEU A 225 -7.49 6.94 0.96
N SER A 226 -6.24 6.79 0.54
CA SER A 226 -5.70 7.44 -0.64
C SER A 226 -5.34 6.38 -1.68
N PHE A 227 -5.45 6.73 -2.96
CA PHE A 227 -5.10 5.85 -4.08
C PHE A 227 -4.81 6.67 -5.33
N SER A 228 -4.18 6.06 -6.33
CA SER A 228 -4.00 6.65 -7.66
C SER A 228 -4.99 6.05 -8.66
N SER A 229 -5.44 6.84 -9.63
CA SER A 229 -6.34 6.39 -10.69
C SER A 229 -6.24 7.25 -11.95
N ASN A 230 -6.50 6.65 -13.11
CA ASN A 230 -6.70 7.35 -14.38
C ASN A 230 -8.18 7.41 -14.82
N ALA A 231 -9.10 7.01 -13.93
CA ALA A 231 -10.53 7.11 -14.19
C ALA A 231 -11.01 8.58 -14.16
N THR A 232 -12.06 8.86 -14.92
CA THR A 232 -12.64 10.20 -15.11
C THR A 232 -14.06 10.33 -14.57
N ASP A 233 -14.53 9.38 -13.74
CA ASP A 233 -15.87 9.32 -13.19
C ASP A 233 -15.93 8.96 -11.69
N LEU A 234 -14.78 9.06 -10.99
CA LEU A 234 -14.67 8.86 -9.55
C LEU A 234 -15.30 9.97 -8.70
N ALA A 235 -15.42 11.16 -9.26
CA ALA A 235 -15.89 12.38 -8.62
C ALA A 235 -17.02 13.02 -9.43
N PRO A 236 -17.71 14.07 -8.92
CA PRO A 236 -18.73 14.76 -9.69
C PRO A 236 -18.20 15.23 -11.05
N PRO A 237 -19.02 15.19 -12.13
CA PRO A 237 -18.61 15.58 -13.47
C PRO A 237 -17.89 16.94 -13.51
N GLY A 238 -16.71 16.97 -14.14
CA GLY A 238 -15.89 18.17 -14.27
C GLY A 238 -14.97 18.45 -13.06
N THR A 239 -14.93 17.55 -12.08
CA THR A 239 -14.05 17.64 -10.91
C THR A 239 -13.00 16.53 -10.85
N ASP A 240 -12.99 15.62 -11.82
CA ASP A 240 -12.00 14.58 -11.97
C ASP A 240 -10.66 15.11 -12.48
N GLY A 241 -9.62 14.31 -12.30
CA GLY A 241 -8.26 14.63 -12.73
C GLY A 241 -8.10 14.70 -14.24
N ALA A 242 -6.87 14.97 -14.63
CA ALA A 242 -6.46 15.00 -16.04
C ALA A 242 -6.44 13.56 -16.63
N THR A 243 -6.14 13.49 -17.92
CA THR A 243 -6.10 12.27 -18.76
C THR A 243 -5.05 11.23 -18.37
N ASP A 244 -4.28 11.45 -17.31
CA ASP A 244 -3.27 10.55 -16.76
C ASP A 244 -3.58 10.27 -15.28
N TYR A 245 -2.78 9.43 -14.62
CA TYR A 245 -2.99 9.09 -13.21
C TYR A 245 -3.02 10.32 -12.31
N SER A 246 -4.03 10.37 -11.46
CA SER A 246 -4.23 11.38 -10.43
C SER A 246 -4.40 10.73 -9.06
N VAL A 247 -4.12 11.47 -7.99
CA VAL A 247 -4.26 10.98 -6.62
C VAL A 247 -5.59 11.44 -6.03
N TYR A 248 -6.29 10.48 -5.44
CA TYR A 248 -7.59 10.67 -4.80
C TYR A 248 -7.57 10.27 -3.34
N THR A 249 -8.53 10.76 -2.58
CA THR A 249 -8.94 10.20 -1.29
C THR A 249 -10.42 9.83 -1.33
N ARG A 250 -10.78 8.77 -0.59
CA ARG A 250 -12.18 8.37 -0.40
C ARG A 250 -12.43 7.86 1.00
N GLY A 251 -13.58 8.22 1.57
CA GLY A 251 -14.17 7.55 2.73
C GLY A 251 -15.20 6.51 2.27
N LEU A 252 -15.33 5.39 2.97
CA LEU A 252 -16.24 4.31 2.54
C LEU A 252 -17.71 4.69 2.54
N THR A 253 -18.10 5.69 3.33
CA THR A 253 -19.49 6.22 3.36
C THR A 253 -19.67 7.42 2.42
N SER A 254 -18.62 7.85 1.72
CA SER A 254 -18.69 8.95 0.77
C SER A 254 -19.21 8.48 -0.59
N PRO A 255 -20.14 9.22 -1.23
CA PRO A 255 -20.60 8.89 -2.57
C PRO A 255 -19.57 9.19 -3.66
N ALA A 256 -18.49 9.91 -3.32
CA ALA A 256 -17.47 10.39 -4.26
C ALA A 256 -16.07 10.25 -3.71
N SER A 257 -15.11 10.05 -4.62
CA SER A 257 -13.70 10.32 -4.36
C SER A 257 -13.42 11.84 -4.43
N THR A 258 -12.40 12.28 -3.74
CA THR A 258 -11.94 13.66 -3.77
C THR A 258 -10.57 13.70 -4.42
N LEU A 259 -10.40 14.48 -5.48
CA LEU A 259 -9.12 14.72 -6.14
C LEU A 259 -8.18 15.49 -5.19
N VAL A 260 -6.95 15.00 -5.06
CA VAL A 260 -5.93 15.55 -4.13
C VAL A 260 -4.72 16.12 -4.87
N SER A 261 -4.37 15.59 -6.03
CA SER A 261 -3.24 16.05 -6.85
C SER A 261 -3.53 17.42 -7.48
N LEU A 262 -3.72 18.44 -6.61
CA LEU A 262 -4.03 19.81 -6.95
C LEU A 262 -2.88 20.74 -6.52
N ASN A 263 -2.68 21.84 -7.26
CA ASN A 263 -1.84 22.94 -6.78
C ASN A 263 -2.54 23.74 -5.65
N SER A 264 -1.86 24.71 -5.06
CA SER A 264 -2.42 25.53 -3.96
C SER A 264 -3.56 26.45 -4.38
N SER A 265 -3.75 26.67 -5.69
CA SER A 265 -4.88 27.42 -6.26
C SER A 265 -6.09 26.52 -6.54
N GLY A 266 -5.96 25.20 -6.36
CA GLY A 266 -7.04 24.23 -6.62
C GLY A 266 -7.11 23.73 -8.05
N GLU A 267 -6.10 24.00 -8.87
CA GLU A 267 -6.02 23.49 -10.25
C GLU A 267 -5.40 22.08 -10.26
N ASN A 268 -5.87 21.24 -11.15
CA ASN A 268 -5.35 19.89 -11.33
C ASN A 268 -3.87 19.90 -11.69
N ALA A 269 -3.13 18.91 -11.19
CA ALA A 269 -1.79 18.62 -11.69
C ALA A 269 -1.84 18.43 -13.21
N ASN A 270 -0.94 19.09 -13.94
CA ASN A 270 -0.93 19.07 -15.41
C ASN A 270 -0.17 17.85 -15.99
N SER A 271 0.28 16.94 -15.14
CA SER A 271 0.85 15.63 -15.48
C SER A 271 0.53 14.64 -14.37
N ARG A 272 0.95 13.36 -14.53
CA ARG A 272 0.58 12.29 -13.62
C ARG A 272 1.05 12.53 -12.18
N ALA A 273 0.22 12.05 -11.24
CA ALA A 273 0.50 11.98 -9.83
C ALA A 273 0.16 10.58 -9.31
N HIS A 274 1.05 9.99 -8.52
CA HIS A 274 0.93 8.60 -8.06
C HIS A 274 1.68 8.36 -6.73
N THR A 275 1.75 7.10 -6.27
CA THR A 275 2.38 6.66 -5.01
C THR A 275 1.96 7.51 -3.80
N PRO A 276 0.65 7.57 -3.52
CA PRO A 276 0.17 8.35 -2.39
C PRO A 276 0.54 7.69 -1.06
N SER A 277 0.77 8.51 -0.03
CA SER A 277 0.83 8.08 1.36
C SER A 277 0.11 9.10 2.22
N ILE A 278 -0.85 8.64 3.03
CA ILE A 278 -1.71 9.49 3.86
C ILE A 278 -1.31 9.38 5.34
N SER A 279 -1.33 10.51 6.06
CA SER A 279 -1.04 10.53 7.50
C SER A 279 -2.15 9.82 8.31
N ASN A 280 -1.79 9.30 9.49
CA ASN A 280 -2.73 8.60 10.39
C ASN A 280 -3.97 9.43 10.73
N ASP A 281 -3.87 10.74 10.81
CA ASP A 281 -4.99 11.65 11.06
C ASP A 281 -5.81 12.00 9.81
N GLY A 282 -5.43 11.46 8.64
CA GLY A 282 -6.09 11.69 7.37
C GLY A 282 -6.03 13.14 6.86
N LYS A 283 -5.14 14.00 7.42
CA LYS A 283 -5.10 15.43 7.11
C LYS A 283 -3.96 15.85 6.21
N ARG A 284 -2.98 15.00 6.00
CA ARG A 284 -1.83 15.25 5.12
C ARG A 284 -1.63 14.06 4.21
N LEU A 285 -1.27 14.35 2.98
CA LEU A 285 -0.98 13.33 1.99
C LEU A 285 0.28 13.75 1.21
N VAL A 286 1.20 12.80 1.04
CA VAL A 286 2.32 12.97 0.12
C VAL A 286 2.07 12.13 -1.12
N PHE A 287 2.56 12.62 -2.26
CA PHE A 287 2.50 11.90 -3.54
C PHE A 287 3.68 12.32 -4.42
N THR A 288 3.98 11.51 -5.42
CA THR A 288 4.97 11.84 -6.45
C THR A 288 4.28 12.38 -7.70
N SER A 289 4.90 13.33 -8.38
CA SER A 289 4.39 13.88 -9.64
C SER A 289 5.52 14.49 -10.48
N ASP A 290 5.35 14.45 -11.78
CA ASP A 290 6.14 15.18 -12.78
C ASP A 290 5.43 16.45 -13.30
N ALA A 291 4.32 16.84 -12.65
CA ALA A 291 3.58 18.04 -12.99
C ALA A 291 4.38 19.34 -12.71
N THR A 292 4.36 20.27 -13.64
CA THR A 292 5.11 21.54 -13.58
C THR A 292 4.35 22.64 -12.86
N ASN A 293 3.04 22.48 -12.63
CA ASN A 293 2.18 23.50 -12.00
C ASN A 293 1.98 23.32 -10.48
N LEU A 294 2.66 22.37 -9.85
CA LEU A 294 2.55 22.10 -8.40
C LEU A 294 3.53 22.92 -7.55
N GLY A 295 4.32 23.82 -8.18
CA GLY A 295 5.28 24.69 -7.47
C GLY A 295 6.65 24.03 -7.24
N GLY A 296 6.98 23.00 -8.00
CA GLY A 296 8.30 22.36 -8.06
C GLY A 296 9.14 22.86 -9.26
N PRO A 297 10.41 22.43 -9.36
CA PRO A 297 11.24 22.73 -10.52
C PRO A 297 10.69 22.01 -11.77
N ASP A 298 10.72 22.68 -12.91
CA ASP A 298 10.07 22.35 -14.18
C ASP A 298 10.52 21.07 -14.89
N THR A 299 11.34 20.19 -14.29
CA THR A 299 12.05 19.18 -15.08
C THR A 299 12.13 17.77 -14.50
N TYR A 300 11.65 17.44 -13.30
CA TYR A 300 11.81 16.11 -12.71
C TYR A 300 10.69 15.72 -11.74
N TYR A 301 10.52 14.42 -11.50
CA TYR A 301 9.67 13.88 -10.45
C TYR A 301 9.95 14.55 -9.10
N GLY A 302 8.91 15.14 -8.53
CA GLY A 302 8.93 15.71 -7.20
C GLY A 302 8.08 14.91 -6.23
N VAL A 303 8.44 14.95 -4.94
CA VAL A 303 7.56 14.53 -3.85
C VAL A 303 6.85 15.75 -3.32
N TYR A 304 5.53 15.74 -3.32
CA TYR A 304 4.68 16.84 -2.89
C TYR A 304 3.91 16.47 -1.63
N LEU A 305 3.73 17.44 -0.73
CA LEU A 305 2.86 17.34 0.44
C LEU A 305 1.61 18.19 0.18
N ARG A 306 0.45 17.56 0.23
CA ARG A 306 -0.86 18.22 0.26
C ARG A 306 -1.40 18.23 1.68
N ASN A 307 -1.65 19.43 2.22
CA ASN A 307 -2.41 19.62 3.45
C ASN A 307 -3.91 19.64 3.10
N LEU A 308 -4.64 18.62 3.51
CA LEU A 308 -6.06 18.43 3.18
C LEU A 308 -6.99 19.34 4.01
N VAL A 309 -6.47 20.06 5.01
CA VAL A 309 -7.22 21.02 5.82
C VAL A 309 -7.09 22.44 5.23
N THR A 310 -5.87 22.82 4.88
CA THR A 310 -5.59 24.17 4.35
C THR A 310 -5.58 24.23 2.83
N ASN A 311 -5.69 23.09 2.15
CA ASN A 311 -5.61 22.94 0.70
C ASN A 311 -4.31 23.46 0.08
N GLN A 312 -3.21 23.46 0.83
CA GLN A 312 -1.90 23.88 0.33
C GLN A 312 -1.09 22.68 -0.15
N THR A 313 -0.43 22.84 -1.30
CA THR A 313 0.53 21.89 -1.86
C THR A 313 1.93 22.50 -1.81
N SER A 314 2.92 21.71 -1.37
CA SER A 314 4.31 22.14 -1.28
C SER A 314 5.26 21.02 -1.71
N LEU A 315 6.36 21.37 -2.37
CA LEU A 315 7.42 20.44 -2.72
C LEU A 315 8.21 20.03 -1.47
N VAL A 316 8.34 18.73 -1.23
CA VAL A 316 9.10 18.15 -0.10
C VAL A 316 10.51 17.74 -0.52
N SER A 317 10.69 17.28 -1.76
CA SER A 317 11.99 16.83 -2.30
C SER A 317 12.87 17.99 -2.82
N ALA A 318 12.66 19.22 -2.34
CA ALA A 318 13.49 20.35 -2.68
C ALA A 318 14.94 20.14 -2.21
N ARG A 319 15.92 20.46 -3.05
CA ARG A 319 17.31 20.57 -2.61
C ARG A 319 17.40 21.68 -1.57
N ASN A 320 18.01 21.40 -0.42
CA ASN A 320 18.51 22.51 0.39
C ASN A 320 19.65 23.17 -0.40
N GLU A 321 19.43 24.35 -0.92
CA GLU A 321 20.53 25.21 -1.30
C GLU A 321 21.24 25.57 0.01
N TYR A 322 22.35 24.90 0.27
CA TYR A 322 23.29 25.36 1.28
C TYR A 322 23.84 26.68 0.77
N ALA A 323 23.39 27.76 1.38
CA ALA A 323 24.01 29.07 1.27
C ALA A 323 25.42 29.06 1.88
#